data_14c2f94ad30e49a19f7711a4f33497e6
#
_entry.id   14c2f94ad30e49a19f7711a4f33497e6
#
_cell.length_a   1.000
_cell.length_b   1.000
_cell.length_c   1.000
_cell.angle_alpha   90.00
_cell.angle_beta   90.00
_cell.angle_gamma   90.00
#
_symmetry.space_group_name_H-M   'P 1'
#
loop_
_entity.id
_entity.type
_entity.pdbx_description
1 polymer ?
#
loop_
_entity_poly.entity_id
_entity_poly.type
_entity_poly.pdbx_seq_one_letter_code
_entity_poly.pdbx_strand_id
1 'polypeptide(L)'
;GGPNERKDYHYDESEEFFYQVEGDIVVKIMDNDTPVDIPIREGEVFLLPPRVPHSPQRGSNTVGLVIERKRAEDEKDGLIWYCEKCHHKLYEEYFCLDNIETQLQTVFHHFYGSTEHRTCTQCGTVMAQP
;
A
#
# COMPACT_ATOMS: atom_id res chain seq x y z
N GLY A 1 2.36 10.94 9.28
CA GLY A 1 1.16 10.83 10.07
C GLY A 1 -0.08 10.61 9.25
N GLY A 2 -1.16 10.49 9.96
CA GLY A 2 -2.49 10.36 9.38
C GLY A 2 -3.29 11.64 9.52
N PRO A 3 -4.61 11.57 9.20
CA PRO A 3 -5.29 10.38 8.72
C PRO A 3 -5.04 10.08 7.24
N ASN A 4 -5.23 8.82 6.86
CA ASN A 4 -5.26 8.44 5.46
C ASN A 4 -6.40 7.44 5.19
N GLU A 5 -6.90 7.44 3.97
CA GLU A 5 -7.96 6.54 3.51
C GLU A 5 -7.53 5.79 2.24
N ARG A 6 -6.26 5.43 2.18
CA ARG A 6 -5.70 4.76 1.01
C ARG A 6 -6.18 3.32 0.92
N LYS A 7 -6.50 2.90 -0.29
CA LYS A 7 -6.91 1.52 -0.62
C LYS A 7 -5.85 0.77 -1.42
N ASP A 8 -4.85 1.49 -1.94
CA ASP A 8 -3.73 0.91 -2.64
C ASP A 8 -2.77 0.22 -1.69
N TYR A 9 -2.16 -0.83 -2.18
CA TYR A 9 -1.07 -1.53 -1.52
C TYR A 9 0.24 -1.18 -2.23
N HIS A 10 1.23 -0.78 -1.46
CA HIS A 10 2.57 -0.51 -1.96
C HIS A 10 3.38 -1.79 -2.00
N TYR A 11 4.15 -1.96 -3.07
CA TYR A 11 5.12 -3.03 -3.23
C TYR A 11 6.51 -2.42 -3.32
N ASP A 12 7.45 -2.93 -2.52
CA ASP A 12 8.84 -2.51 -2.50
C ASP A 12 9.73 -3.75 -2.56
N GLU A 13 10.82 -3.69 -3.31
CA GLU A 13 11.76 -4.80 -3.45
C GLU A 13 12.71 -4.93 -2.26
N SER A 14 12.69 -3.99 -1.32
CA SER A 14 13.44 -4.04 -0.08
C SER A 14 12.54 -4.14 1.14
N GLU A 15 13.12 -4.48 2.27
CA GLU A 15 12.43 -4.44 3.55
C GLU A 15 12.17 -3.00 4.02
N GLU A 16 11.13 -2.81 4.82
CA GLU A 16 10.81 -1.54 5.48
C GLU A 16 10.76 -1.74 6.98
N PHE A 17 11.37 -0.82 7.72
CA PHE A 17 11.34 -0.81 9.18
C PHE A 17 10.36 0.26 9.66
N PHE A 18 9.37 -0.16 10.45
CA PHE A 18 8.35 0.71 11.04
C PHE A 18 8.62 0.88 12.53
N TYR A 19 8.59 2.12 12.99
CA TYR A 19 8.58 2.46 14.41
C TYR A 19 7.42 3.42 14.68
N GLN A 20 6.49 3.03 15.56
CA GLN A 20 5.32 3.85 15.87
C GLN A 20 5.60 4.74 17.07
N VAL A 21 5.78 6.03 16.82
CA VAL A 21 6.20 7.02 17.83
C VAL A 21 5.03 7.45 18.70
N GLU A 22 3.88 7.78 18.07
CA GLU A 22 2.66 8.20 18.77
C GLU A 22 1.44 7.54 18.14
N GLY A 23 0.54 7.05 18.99
CA GLY A 23 -0.71 6.40 18.58
C GLY A 23 -0.48 5.06 17.89
N ASP A 24 -1.55 4.30 17.76
CA ASP A 24 -1.53 2.97 17.15
C ASP A 24 -1.91 3.07 15.68
N ILE A 25 -1.33 2.19 14.87
CA ILE A 25 -1.71 2.02 13.46
C ILE A 25 -1.94 0.55 13.13
N VAL A 26 -2.51 0.30 11.96
CA VAL A 26 -2.59 -1.03 11.38
C VAL A 26 -1.91 -0.99 10.02
N VAL A 27 -1.00 -1.92 9.77
CA VAL A 27 -0.46 -2.16 8.43
C VAL A 27 -1.20 -3.36 7.84
N LYS A 28 -2.00 -3.11 6.80
CA LYS A 28 -2.62 -4.19 6.04
C LYS A 28 -1.60 -4.79 5.10
N ILE A 29 -1.48 -6.11 5.09
CA ILE A 29 -0.59 -6.80 4.16
C ILE A 29 -1.36 -7.89 3.40
N MET A 30 -0.81 -8.28 2.24
CA MET A 30 -1.21 -9.49 1.55
C MET A 30 -0.12 -10.54 1.76
N ASP A 31 -0.44 -11.58 2.51
CA ASP A 31 0.44 -12.71 2.76
C ASP A 31 -0.02 -13.90 1.92
N ASN A 32 0.71 -14.18 0.81
CA ASN A 32 0.31 -15.17 -0.19
C ASN A 32 -1.16 -15.00 -0.63
N ASP A 33 -1.50 -13.77 -1.05
CA ASP A 33 -2.84 -13.36 -1.48
C ASP A 33 -3.94 -13.43 -0.39
N THR A 34 -3.54 -13.62 0.87
CA THR A 34 -4.44 -13.59 2.01
C THR A 34 -4.27 -12.28 2.77
N PRO A 35 -5.35 -11.50 2.98
CA PRO A 35 -5.26 -10.25 3.73
C PRO A 35 -5.00 -10.53 5.20
N VAL A 36 -4.02 -9.81 5.77
CA VAL A 36 -3.67 -9.88 7.19
C VAL A 36 -3.49 -8.47 7.72
N ASP A 37 -4.05 -8.18 8.88
CA ASP A 37 -3.88 -6.92 9.57
C ASP A 37 -2.78 -7.04 10.63
N ILE A 38 -1.76 -6.21 10.51
CA ILE A 38 -0.65 -6.15 11.46
C ILE A 38 -0.80 -4.89 12.31
N PRO A 39 -1.23 -5.00 13.57
CA PRO A 39 -1.26 -3.84 14.45
C PRO A 39 0.16 -3.47 14.89
N ILE A 40 0.48 -2.18 14.86
CA ILE A 40 1.71 -1.62 15.41
C ILE A 40 1.27 -0.57 16.42
N ARG A 41 1.44 -0.88 17.71
CA ARG A 41 1.06 0.02 18.79
C ARG A 41 2.14 1.06 19.05
N GLU A 42 1.75 2.14 19.71
CA GLU A 42 2.70 3.14 20.16
C GLU A 42 3.88 2.49 20.88
N GLY A 43 5.11 2.84 20.46
CA GLY A 43 6.35 2.28 20.99
C GLY A 43 6.80 0.97 20.35
N GLU A 44 5.97 0.36 19.51
CA GLU A 44 6.31 -0.91 18.85
C GLU A 44 7.04 -0.67 17.53
N VAL A 45 7.78 -1.70 17.11
CA VAL A 45 8.48 -1.75 15.84
C VAL A 45 8.00 -2.95 15.02
N PHE A 46 8.10 -2.85 13.71
CA PHE A 46 7.78 -3.94 12.79
C PHE A 46 8.72 -3.89 11.60
N LEU A 47 9.34 -5.02 11.30
CA LEU A 47 10.15 -5.18 10.09
C LEU A 47 9.32 -5.89 9.03
N LEU A 48 8.95 -5.17 7.99
CA LEU A 48 8.22 -5.71 6.84
C LEU A 48 9.21 -6.36 5.88
N PRO A 49 9.03 -7.66 5.56
CA PRO A 49 9.88 -8.32 4.57
C PRO A 49 9.77 -7.69 3.18
N PRO A 50 10.79 -7.87 2.32
CA PRO A 50 10.72 -7.39 0.94
C PRO A 50 9.59 -8.08 0.16
N ARG A 51 9.06 -7.39 -0.82
CA ARG A 51 8.06 -7.89 -1.78
C ARG A 51 6.73 -8.29 -1.17
N VAL A 52 6.39 -7.74 -0.01
CA VAL A 52 5.07 -7.93 0.61
C VAL A 52 4.22 -6.71 0.32
N PRO A 53 3.11 -6.84 -0.41
CA PRO A 53 2.19 -5.73 -0.61
C PRO A 53 1.62 -5.26 0.73
N HIS A 54 1.67 -3.95 0.97
CA HIS A 54 1.29 -3.38 2.26
C HIS A 54 0.60 -2.03 2.11
N SER A 55 -0.31 -1.76 3.03
CA SER A 55 -1.09 -0.52 3.07
C SER A 55 -1.20 -0.03 4.52
N PRO A 56 -0.33 0.89 4.95
CA PRO A 56 -0.41 1.44 6.29
C PRO A 56 -1.68 2.27 6.46
N GLN A 57 -2.47 1.94 7.49
CA GLN A 57 -3.69 2.65 7.85
C GLN A 57 -3.39 3.50 9.08
N ARG A 58 -3.42 4.82 8.89
CA ARG A 58 -3.05 5.78 9.93
C ARG A 58 -4.25 6.64 10.29
N GLY A 59 -4.66 6.59 11.55
CA GLY A 59 -5.66 7.49 12.08
C GLY A 59 -5.11 8.90 12.34
N SER A 60 -5.96 9.81 12.78
CA SER A 60 -5.53 11.12 13.26
C SER A 60 -4.67 10.99 14.53
N ASN A 61 -3.80 11.97 14.75
CA ASN A 61 -2.90 12.01 15.91
C ASN A 61 -1.93 10.82 16.00
N THR A 62 -1.49 10.31 14.87
CA THR A 62 -0.48 9.25 14.80
C THR A 62 0.81 9.77 14.18
N VAL A 63 1.93 9.35 14.74
CA VAL A 63 3.26 9.66 14.22
C VAL A 63 4.05 8.37 14.12
N GLY A 64 4.51 8.05 12.93
CA GLY A 64 5.33 6.88 12.67
C GLY A 64 6.58 7.23 11.87
N LEU A 65 7.65 6.50 12.13
CA LEU A 65 8.89 6.57 11.39
C LEU A 65 8.99 5.31 10.53
N VAL A 66 9.25 5.49 9.25
CA VAL A 66 9.51 4.38 8.31
C VAL A 66 10.91 4.56 7.77
N ILE A 67 11.73 3.54 7.89
CA ILE A 67 13.09 3.51 7.39
C ILE A 67 13.18 2.44 6.31
N GLU A 68 13.64 2.85 5.14
CA GLU A 68 13.91 1.96 4.03
C GLU A 68 15.27 2.30 3.42
N ARG A 69 15.95 1.30 2.86
CA ARG A 69 17.23 1.56 2.20
C ARG A 69 17.03 2.30 0.88
N LYS A 70 18.06 2.95 0.42
CA LYS A 70 18.06 3.58 -0.90
C LYS A 70 17.86 2.50 -1.97
N ARG A 71 16.98 2.79 -2.92
CA ARG A 71 16.71 1.90 -4.05
C ARG A 71 17.89 1.80 -5.01
N ALA A 72 18.16 0.59 -5.50
CA ALA A 72 19.06 0.40 -6.62
C ALA A 72 18.40 0.88 -7.92
N GLU A 73 19.20 1.13 -8.96
CA GLU A 73 18.69 1.69 -10.22
C GLU A 73 17.65 0.81 -10.95
N ASP A 74 17.74 -0.50 -10.77
CA ASP A 74 16.85 -1.48 -11.41
C ASP A 74 15.68 -1.90 -10.53
N GLU A 75 15.61 -1.43 -9.29
CA GLU A 75 14.53 -1.78 -8.38
C GLU A 75 13.28 -0.97 -8.69
N LYS A 76 12.14 -1.65 -8.63
CA LYS A 76 10.83 -1.05 -8.92
C LYS A 76 9.96 -1.00 -7.68
N ASP A 77 9.21 0.10 -7.59
CA ASP A 77 8.06 0.20 -6.71
C ASP A 77 6.82 -0.25 -7.47
N GLY A 78 5.83 -0.73 -6.76
CA GLY A 78 4.54 -1.08 -7.31
C GLY A 78 3.39 -0.51 -6.50
N LEU A 79 2.28 -0.27 -7.17
CA LEU A 79 1.00 0.00 -6.54
C LEU A 79 0.01 -1.05 -7.01
N ILE A 80 -0.70 -1.65 -6.07
CA ILE A 80 -1.61 -2.76 -6.32
C ILE A 80 -2.94 -2.48 -5.64
N TRP A 81 -4.03 -2.78 -6.33
CA TRP A 81 -5.38 -2.71 -5.76
C TRP A 81 -6.02 -4.08 -5.77
N TYR A 82 -6.73 -4.38 -4.70
CA TYR A 82 -7.45 -5.63 -4.53
C TYR A 82 -8.93 -5.34 -4.33
N CYS A 83 -9.78 -6.27 -4.80
CA CYS A 83 -11.21 -6.16 -4.59
C CYS A 83 -11.56 -6.12 -3.11
N GLU A 84 -12.35 -5.15 -2.70
CA GLU A 84 -12.76 -4.99 -1.31
C GLU A 84 -13.66 -6.13 -0.83
N LYS A 85 -14.33 -6.84 -1.74
CA LYS A 85 -15.26 -7.93 -1.43
C LYS A 85 -14.58 -9.30 -1.41
N CYS A 86 -13.85 -9.66 -2.47
CA CYS A 86 -13.28 -11.01 -2.61
C CYS A 86 -11.75 -11.05 -2.58
N HIS A 87 -11.08 -9.90 -2.47
CA HIS A 87 -9.63 -9.73 -2.41
C HIS A 87 -8.87 -10.13 -3.68
N HIS A 88 -9.58 -10.38 -4.79
CA HIS A 88 -8.96 -10.61 -6.08
C HIS A 88 -8.21 -9.35 -6.55
N LYS A 89 -7.04 -9.53 -7.16
CA LYS A 89 -6.27 -8.40 -7.67
C LYS A 89 -7.04 -7.70 -8.78
N LEU A 90 -7.21 -6.38 -8.66
CA LEU A 90 -7.87 -5.54 -9.66
C LEU A 90 -6.90 -4.96 -10.67
N TYR A 91 -5.79 -4.42 -10.20
CA TYR A 91 -4.82 -3.69 -11.00
C TYR A 91 -3.48 -3.63 -10.30
N GLU A 92 -2.41 -3.61 -11.07
CA GLU A 92 -1.07 -3.37 -10.56
C GLU A 92 -0.25 -2.61 -11.60
N GLU A 93 0.60 -1.74 -11.12
CA GLU A 93 1.52 -0.97 -11.95
C GLU A 93 2.85 -0.80 -11.24
N TYR A 94 3.95 -1.00 -11.96
CA TYR A 94 5.30 -0.93 -11.43
C TYR A 94 6.11 0.13 -12.14
N PHE A 95 6.99 0.81 -11.42
CA PHE A 95 7.80 1.90 -11.95
C PHE A 95 9.11 2.04 -11.16
N CYS A 96 10.15 2.57 -11.81
CA CYS A 96 11.36 2.99 -11.12
C CYS A 96 11.08 4.33 -10.44
N LEU A 97 11.18 4.38 -9.12
CA LEU A 97 10.85 5.58 -8.36
C LEU A 97 11.89 6.69 -8.59
N ASP A 98 11.43 7.81 -9.12
CA ASP A 98 12.21 9.03 -9.34
C ASP A 98 11.56 10.22 -8.60
N ASN A 99 10.30 10.50 -8.91
CA ASN A 99 9.53 11.54 -8.24
C ASN A 99 8.22 10.93 -7.71
N ILE A 100 8.16 10.71 -6.39
CA ILE A 100 7.05 10.03 -5.75
C ILE A 100 5.72 10.77 -5.95
N GLU A 101 5.72 12.09 -5.90
CA GLU A 101 4.47 12.87 -6.00
C GLU A 101 3.81 12.71 -7.37
N THR A 102 4.58 12.91 -8.43
CA THR A 102 4.06 12.87 -9.80
C THR A 102 3.77 11.43 -10.25
N GLN A 103 4.63 10.49 -9.91
CA GLN A 103 4.47 9.09 -10.31
C GLN A 103 3.28 8.42 -9.63
N LEU A 104 3.09 8.64 -8.32
CA LEU A 104 1.93 8.11 -7.60
C LEU A 104 0.62 8.65 -8.18
N GLN A 105 0.55 9.94 -8.43
CA GLN A 105 -0.65 10.56 -9.02
C GLN A 105 -0.96 9.99 -10.40
N THR A 106 0.06 9.75 -11.22
CA THR A 106 -0.11 9.16 -12.54
C THR A 106 -0.70 7.75 -12.44
N VAL A 107 -0.18 6.92 -11.54
CA VAL A 107 -0.68 5.56 -11.33
C VAL A 107 -2.10 5.57 -10.77
N PHE A 108 -2.39 6.44 -9.81
CA PHE A 108 -3.75 6.62 -9.29
C PHE A 108 -4.73 7.00 -10.39
N HIS A 109 -4.32 7.88 -11.28
CA HIS A 109 -5.14 8.30 -12.42
C HIS A 109 -5.43 7.13 -13.37
N HIS A 110 -4.44 6.30 -13.64
CA HIS A 110 -4.61 5.10 -14.47
C HIS A 110 -5.62 4.13 -13.86
N PHE A 111 -5.58 3.95 -12.55
CA PHE A 111 -6.51 3.04 -11.88
C PHE A 111 -7.90 3.66 -11.72
N TYR A 112 -8.00 4.79 -11.02
CA TYR A 112 -9.30 5.38 -10.68
C TYR A 112 -10.03 5.94 -11.90
N GLY A 113 -9.32 6.35 -12.92
CA GLY A 113 -9.89 6.84 -14.17
C GLY A 113 -10.46 5.75 -15.08
N SER A 114 -10.27 4.48 -14.76
CA SER A 114 -10.72 3.34 -15.57
C SER A 114 -11.73 2.49 -14.82
N THR A 115 -12.97 2.47 -15.26
CA THR A 115 -14.00 1.58 -14.71
C THR A 115 -13.60 0.11 -14.88
N GLU A 116 -12.95 -0.23 -15.99
CA GLU A 116 -12.47 -1.59 -16.24
C GLU A 116 -11.45 -2.02 -15.17
N HIS A 117 -10.46 -1.18 -14.85
CA HIS A 117 -9.47 -1.48 -13.82
C HIS A 117 -10.10 -1.63 -12.44
N ARG A 118 -11.14 -0.85 -12.14
CA ARG A 118 -11.85 -0.88 -10.87
C ARG A 118 -12.85 -2.02 -10.72
N THR A 119 -13.18 -2.71 -11.80
CA THR A 119 -14.16 -3.80 -11.81
C THR A 119 -13.49 -5.14 -11.57
N CYS A 120 -13.92 -5.84 -10.54
CA CYS A 120 -13.40 -7.17 -10.23
C CYS A 120 -13.85 -8.19 -11.28
N THR A 121 -12.88 -8.85 -11.92
CA THR A 121 -13.16 -9.89 -12.91
C THR A 121 -13.68 -11.18 -12.29
N GLN A 122 -13.53 -11.35 -10.98
CA GLN A 122 -13.99 -12.54 -10.26
C GLN A 122 -15.41 -12.40 -9.72
N CYS A 123 -15.75 -11.29 -9.08
CA CYS A 123 -17.05 -11.11 -8.43
C CYS A 123 -17.89 -9.96 -8.98
N GLY A 124 -17.37 -9.17 -9.90
CA GLY A 124 -18.06 -8.06 -10.54
C GLY A 124 -18.18 -6.78 -9.71
N THR A 125 -17.69 -6.76 -8.48
CA THR A 125 -17.71 -5.57 -7.63
C THR A 125 -16.84 -4.46 -8.23
N VAL A 126 -17.34 -3.23 -8.24
CA VAL A 126 -16.63 -2.05 -8.74
C VAL A 126 -16.18 -1.22 -7.55
N MET A 127 -14.87 -0.95 -7.47
CA MET A 127 -14.33 -0.04 -6.46
C MET A 127 -14.72 1.39 -6.81
N ALA A 128 -15.25 2.12 -5.84
CA ALA A 128 -15.61 3.52 -6.02
C ALA A 128 -14.37 4.41 -6.20
N GLN A 129 -14.54 5.50 -6.92
CA GLN A 129 -13.54 6.57 -6.93
C GLN A 129 -13.56 7.31 -5.59
N PRO A 130 -12.40 7.82 -5.13
CA PRO A 130 -12.34 8.61 -3.90
C PRO A 130 -13.05 9.95 -4.01
#